data_c186189af77e6d06ebf92534f90f5f8d
#
_entry.id   c186189af77e6d06ebf92534f90f5f8d
#
_cell.length_a   1.000
_cell.length_b   1.000
_cell.length_c   1.000
_cell.angle_alpha   90.00
_cell.angle_beta   90.00
_cell.angle_gamma   90.00
#
_symmetry.space_group_name_H-M   'P 1'
#
loop_
_entity.id
_entity.type
_entity.pdbx_description
1 polymer ?
#
loop_
_entity_poly.entity_id
_entity_poly.type
_entity_poly.pdbx_seq_one_letter_code
_entity_poly.pdbx_strand_id
1 'polypeptide(L)'
;MSHRKFRRPRRGNLGFMPRRRTKHPRGRIRSFPKDNSANKPHLTAFVGFKAGMTHVMREVERTGSALNKKQIVEPVTVIETPPVRVVGLVGYVETPRGLRALTTVWAQTLGDEFKRRFYRNWYKSKKKCFTKATEKVANGGNEQLLARIKKYCSIVRVVVHTQTGLLNDNTKKSHVMEIQVNGGSVEEKVDWAVALFEQEVKVDQVFSDFDLCDVIGVTKGHGFTGVVKRFGVKRLPRKTHRGLRRVGCIGSWHPANVQWTVARAGQLGFHHRTEINKRIYRVGQAASEDVKANASTNYDLTEKHITPMGGFVRYGEVNNDFIVIKGCCVGLRKRQLLLRHSMHTRTKNKLTEPVNLNFIDTSSKLGHGRFQTSAEKKKYYISSKKYNTEN
;
A
#
# COMPACT_ATOMS: atom_id res chain seq x y z
N MET A 1 -30.18 -34.01 21.83
CA MET A 1 -29.60 -33.18 20.73
C MET A 1 -29.56 -34.04 19.47
N SER A 2 -30.04 -33.52 18.34
CA SER A 2 -29.96 -34.22 17.07
C SER A 2 -28.49 -34.28 16.58
N HIS A 3 -28.03 -35.46 16.21
CA HIS A 3 -26.69 -35.68 15.68
C HIS A 3 -26.62 -35.17 14.24
N ARG A 4 -25.59 -34.37 13.92
CA ARG A 4 -25.34 -33.88 12.56
C ARG A 4 -24.70 -34.98 11.73
N LYS A 5 -25.34 -35.43 10.66
CA LYS A 5 -24.83 -36.49 9.77
C LYS A 5 -23.54 -36.07 9.03
N PHE A 6 -23.45 -34.80 8.58
CA PHE A 6 -22.35 -34.30 7.78
C PHE A 6 -21.61 -33.14 8.46
N ARG A 7 -20.29 -33.14 8.39
CA ARG A 7 -19.49 -32.01 8.84
C ARG A 7 -19.71 -30.80 7.93
N ARG A 8 -19.71 -29.63 8.50
CA ARG A 8 -19.83 -28.38 7.77
C ARG A 8 -18.74 -27.41 8.20
N PRO A 9 -17.93 -26.88 7.25
CA PRO A 9 -16.92 -25.90 7.59
C PRO A 9 -17.52 -24.68 8.29
N ARG A 10 -16.72 -24.10 9.19
CA ARG A 10 -17.07 -22.82 9.81
C ARG A 10 -17.14 -21.71 8.77
N ARG A 11 -18.10 -20.82 8.90
CA ARG A 11 -18.17 -19.61 8.10
C ARG A 11 -17.49 -18.45 8.81
N GLY A 12 -16.57 -17.79 8.09
CA GLY A 12 -15.69 -16.76 8.61
C GLY A 12 -14.51 -17.33 9.39
N ASN A 13 -13.42 -16.57 9.42
CA ASN A 13 -12.19 -16.94 10.10
C ASN A 13 -12.11 -16.25 11.47
N LEU A 14 -11.84 -17.03 12.52
CA LEU A 14 -11.70 -16.52 13.90
C LEU A 14 -10.42 -15.72 14.11
N GLY A 15 -9.38 -15.93 13.31
CA GLY A 15 -8.12 -15.17 13.36
C GLY A 15 -8.29 -13.68 13.02
N PHE A 16 -9.41 -13.29 12.43
CA PHE A 16 -9.75 -11.89 12.14
C PHE A 16 -10.83 -11.33 13.07
N MET A 17 -11.02 -11.93 14.22
CA MET A 17 -11.91 -11.43 15.27
C MET A 17 -11.12 -10.65 16.33
N PRO A 18 -11.74 -9.67 17.01
CA PRO A 18 -13.03 -9.04 16.72
C PRO A 18 -12.97 -8.14 15.48
N ARG A 19 -14.04 -8.15 14.70
CA ARG A 19 -14.19 -7.29 13.51
C ARG A 19 -14.69 -5.91 13.92
N ARG A 20 -13.80 -5.10 14.47
CA ARG A 20 -14.13 -3.72 14.84
C ARG A 20 -13.50 -2.71 13.89
N ARG A 21 -14.01 -1.50 13.88
CA ARG A 21 -13.45 -0.37 13.14
C ARG A 21 -12.09 0.00 13.70
N THR A 22 -11.05 0.12 12.86
CA THR A 22 -9.74 0.59 13.29
C THR A 22 -9.79 2.05 13.75
N LYS A 23 -8.92 2.43 14.69
CA LYS A 23 -8.87 3.80 15.22
C LYS A 23 -8.30 4.80 14.21
N HIS A 24 -7.43 4.35 13.32
CA HIS A 24 -6.72 5.21 12.37
C HIS A 24 -6.98 4.77 10.92
N PRO A 25 -7.13 5.72 9.96
CA PRO A 25 -7.34 5.41 8.55
C PRO A 25 -6.09 4.89 7.85
N ARG A 26 -4.91 5.04 8.45
CA ARG A 26 -3.64 4.54 7.91
C ARG A 26 -3.29 3.17 8.48
N GLY A 27 -2.60 2.35 7.69
CA GLY A 27 -2.01 1.11 8.15
C GLY A 27 -0.87 1.35 9.15
N ARG A 28 -0.42 0.29 9.79
CA ARG A 28 0.77 0.30 10.66
C ARG A 28 1.59 -0.95 10.37
N ILE A 29 2.87 -0.78 10.11
CA ILE A 29 3.81 -1.89 10.02
C ILE A 29 4.11 -2.36 11.45
N ARG A 30 3.81 -3.62 11.74
CA ARG A 30 4.03 -4.20 13.08
C ARG A 30 5.36 -4.92 13.19
N SER A 31 5.87 -5.41 12.07
CA SER A 31 7.16 -6.10 11.98
C SER A 31 7.80 -5.81 10.64
N PHE A 32 9.11 -5.75 10.62
CA PHE A 32 9.93 -5.56 9.42
C PHE A 32 10.63 -6.88 9.05
N PRO A 33 11.15 -7.02 7.83
CA PRO A 33 11.96 -8.15 7.45
C PRO A 33 13.16 -8.34 8.39
N LYS A 34 13.63 -9.58 8.51
CA LYS A 34 14.87 -9.86 9.26
C LYS A 34 16.04 -9.12 8.62
N ASP A 35 16.91 -8.65 9.47
CA ASP A 35 18.13 -7.97 9.04
C ASP A 35 19.17 -8.99 8.54
N ASN A 36 19.94 -8.59 7.53
CA ASN A 36 21.09 -9.35 7.03
C ASN A 36 22.26 -8.38 6.85
N SER A 37 23.23 -8.49 7.74
CA SER A 37 24.42 -7.63 7.75
C SER A 37 25.31 -7.73 6.52
N ALA A 38 25.18 -8.82 5.74
CA ALA A 38 25.96 -8.97 4.49
C ALA A 38 25.53 -8.01 3.37
N ASN A 39 24.32 -7.46 3.45
CA ASN A 39 23.81 -6.53 2.46
C ASN A 39 24.25 -5.09 2.78
N LYS A 40 24.26 -4.22 1.77
CA LYS A 40 24.41 -2.77 1.97
C LYS A 40 23.17 -2.20 2.70
N PRO A 41 23.35 -1.10 3.47
CA PRO A 41 22.21 -0.43 4.11
C PRO A 41 21.10 -0.06 3.12
N HIS A 42 19.86 -0.42 3.42
CA HIS A 42 18.68 -0.16 2.57
C HIS A 42 17.40 -0.01 3.38
N LEU A 43 16.41 0.65 2.81
CA LEU A 43 15.08 0.77 3.38
C LEU A 43 14.24 -0.48 3.11
N THR A 44 13.41 -0.87 4.08
CA THR A 44 12.60 -2.09 4.02
C THR A 44 11.12 -1.84 3.69
N ALA A 45 10.70 -0.60 3.60
CA ALA A 45 9.31 -0.23 3.34
C ALA A 45 9.19 1.13 2.66
N PHE A 46 8.02 1.38 2.08
CA PHE A 46 7.67 2.64 1.42
C PHE A 46 6.20 3.00 1.63
N VAL A 47 5.81 4.21 1.22
CA VAL A 47 4.44 4.71 1.30
C VAL A 47 3.90 4.93 -0.10
N GLY A 48 2.66 4.54 -0.34
CA GLY A 48 1.98 4.81 -1.60
C GLY A 48 0.50 5.15 -1.40
N PHE A 49 -0.13 5.61 -2.46
CA PHE A 49 -1.54 5.97 -2.49
C PHE A 49 -2.24 5.17 -3.58
N LYS A 50 -3.33 4.51 -3.22
CA LYS A 50 -4.10 3.71 -4.18
C LYS A 50 -4.75 4.60 -5.22
N ALA A 51 -4.28 4.55 -6.45
CA ALA A 51 -4.86 5.31 -7.56
C ALA A 51 -6.07 4.59 -8.17
N GLY A 52 -5.86 3.42 -8.72
CA GLY A 52 -6.94 2.67 -9.36
C GLY A 52 -6.51 1.29 -9.82
N MET A 53 -7.29 0.72 -10.72
CA MET A 53 -7.02 -0.58 -11.32
C MET A 53 -7.12 -0.49 -12.84
N THR A 54 -6.30 -1.30 -13.50
CA THR A 54 -6.34 -1.52 -14.93
C THR A 54 -6.06 -2.99 -15.26
N HIS A 55 -5.95 -3.33 -16.52
CA HIS A 55 -5.54 -4.66 -17.00
C HIS A 55 -4.20 -4.57 -17.68
N VAL A 56 -3.47 -5.65 -17.62
CA VAL A 56 -2.26 -5.85 -18.41
C VAL A 56 -2.34 -7.17 -19.13
N MET A 57 -1.80 -7.23 -20.33
CA MET A 57 -1.61 -8.47 -21.06
C MET A 57 -0.15 -8.88 -20.94
N ARG A 58 0.09 -10.12 -20.59
CA ARG A 58 1.42 -10.69 -20.51
C ARG A 58 1.48 -12.11 -21.03
N GLU A 59 2.62 -12.55 -21.43
CA GLU A 59 2.92 -13.94 -21.68
C GLU A 59 3.30 -14.66 -20.41
N VAL A 60 2.81 -15.88 -20.21
CA VAL A 60 3.11 -16.71 -19.05
C VAL A 60 4.23 -17.67 -19.39
N GLU A 61 5.34 -17.54 -18.69
CA GLU A 61 6.46 -18.48 -18.76
C GLU A 61 6.45 -19.36 -17.50
N ARG A 62 5.69 -20.44 -17.57
CA ARG A 62 5.57 -21.40 -16.48
C ARG A 62 5.61 -22.82 -17.02
N THR A 63 6.78 -23.44 -16.98
CA THR A 63 6.97 -24.82 -17.39
C THR A 63 6.07 -25.75 -16.57
N GLY A 64 5.43 -26.72 -17.23
CA GLY A 64 4.49 -27.66 -16.59
C GLY A 64 3.08 -27.12 -16.35
N SER A 65 2.76 -25.87 -16.75
CA SER A 65 1.41 -25.31 -16.66
C SER A 65 0.72 -25.36 -18.03
N ALA A 66 -0.60 -25.60 -18.04
CA ALA A 66 -1.44 -25.49 -19.25
C ALA A 66 -1.50 -24.07 -19.83
N LEU A 67 -1.05 -23.06 -19.08
CA LEU A 67 -0.98 -21.65 -19.48
C LEU A 67 0.40 -21.26 -20.02
N ASN A 68 1.38 -22.18 -20.04
CA ASN A 68 2.73 -21.86 -20.50
C ASN A 68 2.73 -21.32 -21.93
N LYS A 69 3.48 -20.26 -22.20
CA LYS A 69 3.57 -19.54 -23.48
C LYS A 69 2.25 -18.98 -24.00
N LYS A 70 1.21 -18.89 -23.17
CA LYS A 70 -0.05 -18.26 -23.54
C LYS A 70 -0.11 -16.81 -23.06
N GLN A 71 -0.70 -15.96 -23.88
CA GLN A 71 -1.04 -14.60 -23.50
C GLN A 71 -2.26 -14.61 -22.58
N ILE A 72 -2.14 -13.94 -21.42
CA ILE A 72 -3.22 -13.80 -20.46
C ILE A 72 -3.44 -12.34 -20.10
N VAL A 73 -4.70 -11.99 -19.83
CA VAL A 73 -5.07 -10.68 -19.30
C VAL A 73 -5.22 -10.78 -17.79
N GLU A 74 -4.48 -9.96 -17.08
CA GLU A 74 -4.50 -9.94 -15.62
C GLU A 74 -4.88 -8.54 -15.08
N PRO A 75 -5.69 -8.48 -14.02
CA PRO A 75 -5.97 -7.21 -13.36
C PRO A 75 -4.75 -6.76 -12.56
N VAL A 76 -4.49 -5.45 -12.58
CA VAL A 76 -3.43 -4.82 -11.79
C VAL A 76 -3.94 -3.59 -11.07
N THR A 77 -3.31 -3.28 -9.94
CA THR A 77 -3.57 -2.05 -9.19
C THR A 77 -2.38 -1.11 -9.35
N VAL A 78 -2.67 0.13 -9.68
CA VAL A 78 -1.70 1.21 -9.73
C VAL A 78 -1.71 1.93 -8.38
N ILE A 79 -0.53 2.05 -7.79
CA ILE A 79 -0.26 2.76 -6.54
C ILE A 79 0.70 3.89 -6.86
N GLU A 80 0.28 5.12 -6.65
CA GLU A 80 1.14 6.28 -6.78
C GLU A 80 2.06 6.40 -5.57
N THR A 81 3.35 6.61 -5.80
CA THR A 81 4.40 6.59 -4.78
C THR A 81 5.27 7.84 -4.89
N PRO A 82 4.73 9.03 -4.52
CA PRO A 82 5.53 10.24 -4.51
C PRO A 82 6.77 10.05 -3.62
N PRO A 83 7.89 10.71 -3.89
CA PRO A 83 9.09 10.61 -3.08
C PRO A 83 8.77 10.98 -1.62
N VAL A 84 9.39 10.27 -0.69
CA VAL A 84 9.26 10.53 0.75
C VAL A 84 10.48 11.29 1.24
N ARG A 85 10.29 12.21 2.19
CA ARG A 85 11.39 12.96 2.79
C ARG A 85 11.77 12.39 4.16
N VAL A 86 13.07 12.22 4.38
CA VAL A 86 13.60 11.74 5.65
C VAL A 86 13.77 12.93 6.62
N VAL A 87 13.21 12.83 7.82
CA VAL A 87 13.20 13.92 8.82
C VAL A 87 13.88 13.54 10.14
N GLY A 88 14.31 12.30 10.28
CA GLY A 88 15.00 11.90 11.49
C GLY A 88 15.27 10.41 11.57
N LEU A 89 15.90 10.03 12.65
CA LEU A 89 16.35 8.68 12.96
C LEU A 89 15.92 8.31 14.38
N VAL A 90 15.51 7.06 14.58
CA VAL A 90 15.18 6.49 15.89
C VAL A 90 16.02 5.25 16.13
N GLY A 91 16.77 5.23 17.23
CA GLY A 91 17.48 4.04 17.68
C GLY A 91 16.63 3.23 18.64
N TYR A 92 16.61 1.92 18.49
CA TYR A 92 15.89 0.95 19.31
C TYR A 92 16.85 -0.01 20.00
N VAL A 93 16.60 -0.25 21.27
CA VAL A 93 17.30 -1.22 22.11
C VAL A 93 16.38 -2.42 22.36
N GLU A 94 16.93 -3.60 22.30
CA GLU A 94 16.23 -4.82 22.71
C GLU A 94 16.24 -4.92 24.24
N THR A 95 15.07 -5.12 24.80
CA THR A 95 14.89 -5.33 26.23
C THR A 95 14.08 -6.61 26.45
N PRO A 96 14.13 -7.24 27.64
CA PRO A 96 13.31 -8.41 27.94
C PRO A 96 11.80 -8.19 27.74
N ARG A 97 11.35 -6.93 27.76
CA ARG A 97 9.95 -6.52 27.50
C ARG A 97 9.67 -6.18 26.03
N GLY A 98 10.61 -6.39 25.12
CA GLY A 98 10.55 -6.06 23.71
C GLY A 98 11.36 -4.82 23.33
N LEU A 99 11.21 -4.37 22.10
CA LEU A 99 11.93 -3.21 21.56
C LEU A 99 11.47 -1.91 22.24
N ARG A 100 12.45 -1.13 22.68
CA ARG A 100 12.25 0.20 23.26
C ARG A 100 13.04 1.25 22.49
N ALA A 101 12.39 2.36 22.12
CA ALA A 101 13.09 3.51 21.55
C ALA A 101 14.02 4.13 22.60
N LEU A 102 15.30 4.28 22.26
CA LEU A 102 16.30 4.91 23.12
C LEU A 102 16.27 6.42 22.94
N THR A 103 16.45 6.88 21.72
CA THR A 103 16.43 8.31 21.37
C THR A 103 16.03 8.52 19.92
N THR A 104 15.60 9.75 19.61
CA THR A 104 15.29 10.21 18.28
C THR A 104 16.16 11.40 17.92
N VAL A 105 16.81 11.33 16.78
CA VAL A 105 17.60 12.43 16.21
C VAL A 105 16.79 13.03 15.07
N TRP A 106 16.66 14.35 15.06
CA TRP A 106 15.91 15.07 14.02
C TRP A 106 16.85 15.79 13.06
N ALA A 107 16.41 15.93 11.81
CA ALA A 107 17.06 16.77 10.82
C ALA A 107 16.95 18.26 11.24
N GLN A 108 17.81 19.09 10.68
CA GLN A 108 17.85 20.51 10.98
C GLN A 108 16.63 21.24 10.44
N THR A 109 16.33 20.99 9.15
CA THR A 109 15.20 21.63 8.47
C THR A 109 13.99 20.70 8.42
N LEU A 110 12.91 21.10 9.04
CA LEU A 110 11.65 20.35 9.05
C LEU A 110 10.57 21.12 8.32
N GLY A 111 9.99 20.51 7.29
CA GLY A 111 8.94 21.12 6.46
C GLY A 111 7.62 21.34 7.21
N ASP A 112 6.84 22.33 6.78
CA ASP A 112 5.52 22.63 7.35
C ASP A 112 4.54 21.46 7.23
N GLU A 113 4.58 20.69 6.15
CA GLU A 113 3.75 19.49 5.96
C GLU A 113 3.93 18.48 7.09
N PHE A 114 5.19 18.27 7.51
CA PHE A 114 5.53 17.41 8.63
C PHE A 114 5.06 18.05 9.96
N LYS A 115 5.37 19.32 10.21
CA LYS A 115 4.97 20.04 11.43
C LYS A 115 3.46 20.07 11.62
N ARG A 116 2.67 20.17 10.54
CA ARG A 116 1.19 20.12 10.58
C ARG A 116 0.65 18.85 11.26
N ARG A 117 1.38 17.73 11.21
CA ARG A 117 0.95 16.47 11.84
C ARG A 117 0.81 16.57 13.35
N PHE A 118 1.57 17.45 13.98
CA PHE A 118 1.60 17.65 15.44
C PHE A 118 0.57 18.65 15.96
N TYR A 119 -0.13 19.33 15.04
CA TYR A 119 -1.15 20.31 15.38
C TYR A 119 -2.56 19.83 14.99
N ARG A 120 -3.52 20.07 15.90
CA ARG A 120 -4.93 19.87 15.57
C ARG A 120 -5.45 20.97 14.66
N ASN A 121 -5.15 22.23 15.02
CA ASN A 121 -5.55 23.45 14.31
C ASN A 121 -4.31 24.28 13.95
N TRP A 122 -3.75 24.05 12.77
CA TRP A 122 -2.55 24.71 12.28
C TRP A 122 -2.70 26.24 12.18
N TYR A 123 -3.81 26.69 11.66
CA TYR A 123 -4.07 28.11 11.40
C TYR A 123 -4.15 28.97 12.68
N LYS A 124 -4.55 28.38 13.83
CA LYS A 124 -4.62 29.04 15.15
C LYS A 124 -3.34 28.89 15.98
N SER A 125 -2.37 28.13 15.50
CA SER A 125 -1.18 27.77 16.28
C SER A 125 -0.04 28.77 16.09
N LYS A 126 0.81 28.92 17.10
CA LYS A 126 2.06 29.71 17.03
C LYS A 126 3.17 29.02 16.21
N LYS A 127 2.94 27.83 15.67
CA LYS A 127 3.86 27.01 14.82
C LYS A 127 5.25 26.75 15.43
N LYS A 128 5.40 26.78 16.74
CA LYS A 128 6.67 26.60 17.47
C LYS A 128 7.06 25.14 17.69
N CYS A 129 6.46 24.17 16.95
CA CYS A 129 6.84 22.77 17.05
C CYS A 129 8.28 22.57 16.57
N PHE A 130 9.05 21.81 17.34
CA PHE A 130 10.46 21.46 17.08
C PHE A 130 11.49 22.61 17.19
N THR A 131 11.14 23.82 17.59
CA THR A 131 12.11 24.93 17.76
C THR A 131 13.30 24.52 18.65
N LYS A 132 13.03 23.98 19.85
CA LYS A 132 14.08 23.51 20.77
C LYS A 132 14.94 22.38 20.18
N ALA A 133 14.35 21.51 19.37
CA ALA A 133 15.09 20.43 18.69
C ALA A 133 16.02 21.02 17.62
N THR A 134 15.54 21.99 16.84
CA THR A 134 16.32 22.66 15.81
C THR A 134 17.48 23.45 16.40
N GLU A 135 17.25 24.17 17.50
CA GLU A 135 18.31 24.88 18.25
C GLU A 135 19.37 23.90 18.79
N LYS A 136 18.94 22.75 19.32
CA LYS A 136 19.87 21.71 19.78
C LYS A 136 20.73 21.14 18.65
N VAL A 137 20.12 20.95 17.47
CA VAL A 137 20.83 20.48 16.27
C VAL A 137 21.89 21.51 15.85
N ALA A 138 21.53 22.80 15.80
CA ALA A 138 22.42 23.88 15.44
C ALA A 138 23.65 23.96 16.40
N ASN A 139 23.45 23.60 17.66
CA ASN A 139 24.51 23.59 18.69
C ASN A 139 25.29 22.25 18.75
N GLY A 140 25.27 21.41 17.71
CA GLY A 140 26.02 20.15 17.66
C GLY A 140 25.47 19.02 18.55
N GLY A 141 24.31 19.20 19.15
CA GLY A 141 23.73 18.22 20.10
C GLY A 141 23.29 16.88 19.47
N ASN A 142 23.35 16.75 18.15
CA ASN A 142 23.06 15.49 17.47
C ASN A 142 24.22 14.49 17.57
N GLU A 143 25.47 14.94 17.60
CA GLU A 143 26.64 14.04 17.62
C GLU A 143 26.63 13.11 18.83
N GLN A 144 26.38 13.66 20.01
CA GLN A 144 26.26 12.86 21.25
C GLN A 144 25.11 11.84 21.17
N LEU A 145 23.98 12.22 20.56
CA LEU A 145 22.82 11.33 20.40
C LEU A 145 23.13 10.22 19.38
N LEU A 146 23.82 10.53 18.29
CA LEU A 146 24.26 9.55 17.29
C LEU A 146 25.27 8.57 17.87
N ALA A 147 26.29 9.04 18.61
CA ALA A 147 27.23 8.19 19.32
C ALA A 147 26.52 7.23 20.30
N ARG A 148 25.50 7.73 21.00
CA ARG A 148 24.68 6.92 21.89
C ARG A 148 23.88 5.85 21.14
N ILE A 149 23.34 6.15 19.94
CA ILE A 149 22.66 5.18 19.10
C ILE A 149 23.62 4.12 18.60
N LYS A 150 24.80 4.50 18.07
CA LYS A 150 25.84 3.58 17.62
C LYS A 150 26.24 2.59 18.70
N LYS A 151 26.40 3.07 19.94
CA LYS A 151 26.86 2.27 21.07
C LYS A 151 25.84 1.29 21.65
N TYR A 152 24.57 1.67 21.72
CA TYR A 152 23.58 0.92 22.51
C TYR A 152 22.43 0.33 21.71
N CYS A 153 22.18 0.77 20.48
CA CYS A 153 21.03 0.32 19.72
C CYS A 153 21.34 -0.88 18.86
N SER A 154 20.40 -1.81 18.79
CA SER A 154 20.45 -2.96 17.87
C SER A 154 19.69 -2.72 16.57
N ILE A 155 18.66 -1.87 16.58
CA ILE A 155 17.81 -1.58 15.45
C ILE A 155 17.75 -0.08 15.19
N VAL A 156 17.89 0.29 13.93
CA VAL A 156 17.83 1.67 13.45
C VAL A 156 16.62 1.84 12.53
N ARG A 157 15.82 2.89 12.76
CA ARG A 157 14.69 3.25 11.88
C ARG A 157 14.77 4.71 11.52
N VAL A 158 14.52 5.00 10.25
CA VAL A 158 14.36 6.38 9.77
C VAL A 158 12.91 6.82 9.90
N VAL A 159 12.71 8.07 10.27
CA VAL A 159 11.39 8.72 10.27
C VAL A 159 11.22 9.43 8.94
N VAL A 160 10.19 9.02 8.20
CA VAL A 160 9.86 9.62 6.90
C VAL A 160 8.48 10.25 6.92
N HIS A 161 8.28 11.25 6.07
CA HIS A 161 6.95 11.78 5.80
C HIS A 161 6.65 11.84 4.32
N THR A 162 5.37 11.79 3.99
CA THR A 162 4.89 11.95 2.61
C THR A 162 4.85 13.41 2.25
N GLN A 163 5.15 13.74 1.00
CA GLN A 163 4.99 15.05 0.42
C GLN A 163 3.58 15.20 -0.13
N THR A 164 2.72 15.91 0.60
CA THR A 164 1.30 16.04 0.24
C THR A 164 1.05 17.04 -0.87
N GLY A 165 1.96 18.00 -1.07
CA GLY A 165 1.88 18.98 -2.14
C GLY A 165 2.02 18.38 -3.54
N LEU A 166 2.65 17.21 -3.68
CA LEU A 166 2.81 16.50 -4.95
C LEU A 166 1.56 15.70 -5.37
N LEU A 167 0.59 15.53 -4.47
CA LEU A 167 -0.61 14.75 -4.72
C LEU A 167 -1.80 15.65 -5.10
N ASN A 168 -2.61 15.20 -6.05
CA ASN A 168 -3.90 15.81 -6.37
C ASN A 168 -4.95 15.54 -5.29
N ASP A 169 -4.62 15.88 -4.03
CA ASP A 169 -5.53 15.75 -2.89
C ASP A 169 -5.47 16.97 -1.99
N ASN A 170 -6.59 17.34 -1.39
CA ASN A 170 -6.68 18.50 -0.50
C ASN A 170 -6.03 18.27 0.88
N THR A 171 -5.37 17.13 1.08
CA THR A 171 -4.70 16.79 2.34
C THR A 171 -3.41 17.58 2.48
N LYS A 172 -3.34 18.47 3.49
CA LYS A 172 -2.15 19.31 3.78
C LYS A 172 -1.25 18.73 4.88
N LYS A 173 -1.75 17.76 5.66
CA LYS A 173 -0.98 17.09 6.71
C LYS A 173 -0.28 15.86 6.15
N SER A 174 1.04 15.80 6.24
CA SER A 174 1.79 14.63 5.82
C SER A 174 1.46 13.39 6.65
N HIS A 175 1.64 12.23 6.06
CA HIS A 175 1.66 10.97 6.77
C HIS A 175 3.09 10.69 7.24
N VAL A 176 3.25 10.41 8.52
CA VAL A 176 4.56 10.13 9.13
C VAL A 176 4.64 8.67 9.50
N MET A 177 5.76 8.04 9.21
CA MET A 177 6.03 6.65 9.59
C MET A 177 7.51 6.42 9.85
N GLU A 178 7.79 5.32 10.53
CA GLU A 178 9.14 4.79 10.71
C GLU A 178 9.38 3.66 9.71
N ILE A 179 10.56 3.63 9.11
CA ILE A 179 11.03 2.56 8.23
C ILE A 179 12.33 2.00 8.80
N GLN A 180 12.40 0.70 8.97
CA GLN A 180 13.62 0.04 9.44
C GLN A 180 14.66 0.02 8.33
N VAL A 181 15.89 0.34 8.72
CA VAL A 181 17.08 0.22 7.87
C VAL A 181 17.71 -1.15 8.15
N ASN A 182 17.86 -1.94 7.10
CA ASN A 182 18.51 -3.24 7.15
C ASN A 182 19.81 -3.21 6.33
N GLY A 183 20.74 -4.12 6.64
CA GLY A 183 22.02 -4.26 5.95
C GLY A 183 23.16 -3.53 6.63
N GLY A 184 24.35 -4.12 6.64
CA GLY A 184 25.55 -3.56 7.26
C GLY A 184 25.54 -3.60 8.80
N SER A 185 26.56 -2.99 9.39
CA SER A 185 26.67 -2.78 10.84
C SER A 185 25.73 -1.67 11.33
N VAL A 186 25.56 -1.55 12.65
CA VAL A 186 24.74 -0.48 13.22
C VAL A 186 25.32 0.91 12.91
N GLU A 187 26.64 1.02 12.93
CA GLU A 187 27.34 2.27 12.61
C GLU A 187 27.08 2.68 11.15
N GLU A 188 27.27 1.78 10.20
CA GLU A 188 26.99 2.00 8.79
C GLU A 188 25.52 2.40 8.54
N LYS A 189 24.57 1.76 9.22
CA LYS A 189 23.16 2.13 9.14
C LYS A 189 22.89 3.52 9.63
N VAL A 190 23.53 3.95 10.72
CA VAL A 190 23.38 5.29 11.29
C VAL A 190 23.97 6.32 10.33
N ASP A 191 25.17 6.11 9.84
CA ASP A 191 25.85 7.06 8.95
C ASP A 191 25.10 7.18 7.61
N TRP A 192 24.67 6.06 7.05
CA TRP A 192 23.83 6.04 5.86
C TRP A 192 22.49 6.77 6.07
N ALA A 193 21.84 6.57 7.23
CA ALA A 193 20.56 7.21 7.53
C ALA A 193 20.70 8.72 7.77
N VAL A 194 21.83 9.18 8.34
CA VAL A 194 22.13 10.60 8.51
C VAL A 194 22.38 11.26 7.15
N ALA A 195 23.09 10.58 6.24
CA ALA A 195 23.28 11.07 4.88
C ALA A 195 21.96 11.28 4.12
N LEU A 196 20.89 10.56 4.48
CA LEU A 196 19.57 10.74 3.89
C LEU A 196 18.74 11.87 4.52
N PHE A 197 19.21 12.54 5.56
CA PHE A 197 18.45 13.61 6.19
C PHE A 197 18.12 14.72 5.19
N GLU A 198 16.89 15.19 5.23
CA GLU A 198 16.34 16.23 4.35
C GLU A 198 16.24 15.83 2.87
N GLN A 199 16.77 14.67 2.51
CA GLN A 199 16.73 14.17 1.13
C GLN A 199 15.41 13.49 0.81
N GLU A 200 15.13 13.45 -0.48
CA GLU A 200 13.99 12.74 -1.05
C GLU A 200 14.42 11.33 -1.45
N VAL A 201 13.66 10.37 -0.97
CA VAL A 201 13.84 8.96 -1.33
C VAL A 201 12.75 8.57 -2.32
N LYS A 202 13.14 8.11 -3.50
CA LYS A 202 12.24 7.59 -4.53
C LYS A 202 11.97 6.11 -4.31
N VAL A 203 10.92 5.61 -4.94
CA VAL A 203 10.47 4.23 -4.78
C VAL A 203 11.41 3.21 -5.41
N ASP A 204 12.10 3.56 -6.49
CA ASP A 204 13.10 2.74 -7.18
C ASP A 204 14.32 2.38 -6.31
N GLN A 205 14.64 3.24 -5.33
CA GLN A 205 15.67 2.96 -4.33
C GLN A 205 15.28 1.89 -3.31
N VAL A 206 13.99 1.53 -3.24
CA VAL A 206 13.47 0.57 -2.26
C VAL A 206 12.94 -0.69 -2.93
N PHE A 207 12.24 -0.57 -4.04
CA PHE A 207 11.64 -1.68 -4.75
C PHE A 207 12.10 -1.73 -6.20
N SER A 208 12.39 -2.93 -6.66
CA SER A 208 12.69 -3.22 -8.06
C SER A 208 11.50 -3.89 -8.76
N ASP A 209 11.55 -3.93 -10.08
CA ASP A 209 10.62 -4.72 -10.88
C ASP A 209 10.68 -6.19 -10.44
N PHE A 210 9.52 -6.81 -10.44
CA PHE A 210 9.29 -8.23 -10.10
C PHE A 210 9.47 -8.60 -8.63
N ASP A 211 9.81 -7.65 -7.75
CA ASP A 211 9.86 -7.88 -6.31
C ASP A 211 8.51 -8.31 -5.74
N LEU A 212 8.57 -8.98 -4.58
CA LEU A 212 7.40 -9.29 -3.78
C LEU A 212 7.25 -8.27 -2.65
N CYS A 213 6.12 -7.60 -2.62
CA CYS A 213 5.79 -6.67 -1.54
C CYS A 213 4.57 -7.15 -0.73
N ASP A 214 4.55 -6.76 0.53
CA ASP A 214 3.39 -6.87 1.41
C ASP A 214 2.68 -5.52 1.48
N VAL A 215 1.39 -5.51 1.19
CA VAL A 215 0.57 -4.29 1.21
C VAL A 215 -0.22 -4.21 2.49
N ILE A 216 0.00 -3.16 3.26
CA ILE A 216 -0.62 -2.93 4.57
C ILE A 216 -1.53 -1.72 4.48
N GLY A 217 -2.79 -1.90 4.86
CA GLY A 217 -3.74 -0.80 4.79
C GLY A 217 -5.04 -1.08 5.54
N VAL A 218 -5.98 -0.18 5.37
CA VAL A 218 -7.32 -0.27 5.98
C VAL A 218 -8.35 -0.51 4.91
N THR A 219 -9.13 -1.58 5.06
CA THR A 219 -10.14 -1.98 4.07
C THR A 219 -11.26 -0.95 3.93
N LYS A 220 -12.02 -1.06 2.84
CA LYS A 220 -13.22 -0.24 2.62
C LYS A 220 -14.25 -0.50 3.73
N GLY A 221 -14.80 0.57 4.30
CA GLY A 221 -15.86 0.48 5.30
C GLY A 221 -17.21 0.18 4.68
N HIS A 222 -18.01 -0.64 5.35
CA HIS A 222 -19.38 -0.97 4.97
C HIS A 222 -20.38 -0.71 6.11
N GLY A 223 -19.91 -0.16 7.24
CA GLY A 223 -20.75 0.12 8.39
C GLY A 223 -21.28 -1.14 9.07
N PHE A 224 -22.42 -1.03 9.72
CA PHE A 224 -23.11 -2.14 10.38
C PHE A 224 -23.77 -3.04 9.34
N THR A 225 -23.46 -4.31 9.32
CA THR A 225 -23.97 -5.28 8.34
C THR A 225 -24.46 -6.55 9.02
N GLY A 226 -25.45 -7.20 8.37
CA GLY A 226 -25.99 -8.48 8.83
C GLY A 226 -25.01 -9.65 8.63
N VAL A 227 -25.32 -10.76 9.29
CA VAL A 227 -24.46 -11.95 9.32
C VAL A 227 -24.23 -12.57 7.95
N VAL A 228 -25.16 -12.47 7.02
CA VAL A 228 -25.04 -13.04 5.67
C VAL A 228 -23.87 -12.39 4.92
N LYS A 229 -23.78 -11.06 4.92
CA LYS A 229 -22.69 -10.33 4.29
C LYS A 229 -21.41 -10.38 5.15
N ARG A 230 -21.55 -10.26 6.47
CA ARG A 230 -20.41 -10.14 7.38
C ARG A 230 -19.63 -11.45 7.54
N PHE A 231 -20.32 -12.60 7.56
CA PHE A 231 -19.72 -13.92 7.77
C PHE A 231 -19.97 -14.91 6.62
N GLY A 232 -20.79 -14.59 5.65
CA GLY A 232 -21.14 -15.50 4.57
C GLY A 232 -22.03 -16.66 5.03
N VAL A 233 -22.87 -16.44 6.02
CA VAL A 233 -23.81 -17.44 6.50
C VAL A 233 -24.88 -17.72 5.43
N LYS A 234 -25.29 -18.99 5.26
CA LYS A 234 -26.32 -19.36 4.30
C LYS A 234 -27.63 -18.67 4.67
N ARG A 235 -28.28 -18.07 3.67
CA ARG A 235 -29.67 -17.59 3.80
C ARG A 235 -30.58 -18.76 4.16
N LEU A 236 -31.52 -18.56 5.10
CA LEU A 236 -32.50 -19.53 5.48
C LEU A 236 -33.55 -19.73 4.37
N PRO A 237 -34.30 -20.88 4.36
CA PRO A 237 -35.35 -21.13 3.40
C PRO A 237 -36.45 -20.04 3.39
N ARG A 238 -37.14 -19.90 2.27
CA ARG A 238 -38.19 -18.88 2.07
C ARG A 238 -39.29 -18.90 3.12
N LYS A 239 -39.73 -20.10 3.54
CA LYS A 239 -40.79 -20.28 4.52
C LYS A 239 -40.38 -20.02 5.99
N THR A 240 -39.12 -19.57 6.24
CA THR A 240 -38.65 -19.36 7.62
C THR A 240 -39.35 -18.16 8.24
N HIS A 241 -40.05 -18.40 9.35
CA HIS A 241 -40.63 -17.35 10.19
C HIS A 241 -39.51 -16.53 10.88
N ARG A 242 -39.75 -15.27 11.20
CA ARG A 242 -38.82 -14.32 11.87
C ARG A 242 -37.60 -13.89 11.05
N GLY A 243 -37.57 -14.18 9.74
CA GLY A 243 -36.59 -13.64 8.82
C GLY A 243 -35.55 -14.63 8.30
N LEU A 244 -35.08 -14.36 7.07
CA LEU A 244 -34.26 -15.28 6.28
C LEU A 244 -32.73 -15.00 6.42
N ARG A 245 -32.35 -13.76 6.75
CA ARG A 245 -30.97 -13.31 6.75
C ARG A 245 -30.35 -13.30 8.16
N ARG A 246 -30.51 -14.39 8.86
CA ARG A 246 -30.04 -14.55 10.24
C ARG A 246 -29.52 -15.97 10.51
N VAL A 247 -28.85 -16.14 11.63
CA VAL A 247 -28.43 -17.46 12.13
C VAL A 247 -29.61 -18.11 12.83
N GLY A 248 -29.94 -19.36 12.51
CA GLY A 248 -31.06 -20.06 13.09
C GLY A 248 -30.85 -20.38 14.57
N CYS A 249 -29.67 -20.88 14.94
CA CYS A 249 -29.31 -21.22 16.31
C CYS A 249 -28.04 -20.48 16.72
N ILE A 250 -28.04 -19.85 17.88
CA ILE A 250 -26.93 -19.05 18.41
C ILE A 250 -26.16 -19.78 19.53
N GLY A 251 -26.56 -20.95 19.91
CA GLY A 251 -25.93 -21.77 20.93
C GLY A 251 -26.89 -22.82 21.51
N SER A 252 -26.40 -23.66 22.39
CA SER A 252 -27.16 -24.59 23.20
C SER A 252 -27.74 -23.90 24.44
N TRP A 253 -28.53 -24.62 25.23
CA TRP A 253 -29.03 -24.08 26.50
C TRP A 253 -27.89 -23.77 27.47
N HIS A 254 -26.97 -24.68 27.60
CA HIS A 254 -25.75 -24.47 28.39
C HIS A 254 -24.49 -24.47 27.48
N PRO A 255 -23.54 -23.56 27.74
CA PRO A 255 -23.56 -22.45 28.68
C PRO A 255 -24.59 -21.37 28.29
N ALA A 256 -25.22 -20.73 29.28
CA ALA A 256 -26.33 -19.79 29.10
C ALA A 256 -25.90 -18.41 28.53
N ASN A 257 -24.84 -18.36 27.76
CA ASN A 257 -24.33 -17.18 27.06
C ASN A 257 -24.08 -17.46 25.59
N VAL A 258 -24.09 -16.39 24.77
CA VAL A 258 -23.71 -16.48 23.36
C VAL A 258 -22.18 -16.35 23.26
N GLN A 259 -21.54 -17.40 22.78
CA GLN A 259 -20.08 -17.39 22.63
C GLN A 259 -19.62 -16.37 21.56
N TRP A 260 -18.44 -15.79 21.73
CA TRP A 260 -17.85 -14.85 20.79
C TRP A 260 -17.61 -15.43 19.39
N THR A 261 -17.54 -16.75 19.27
CA THR A 261 -17.35 -17.48 18.01
C THR A 261 -18.58 -17.50 17.12
N VAL A 262 -19.75 -17.19 17.66
CA VAL A 262 -21.00 -17.17 16.89
C VAL A 262 -21.06 -15.96 15.97
N ALA A 263 -21.45 -16.19 14.72
CA ALA A 263 -21.59 -15.12 13.75
C ALA A 263 -22.75 -14.18 14.13
N ARG A 264 -22.45 -12.90 14.32
CA ARG A 264 -23.41 -11.84 14.67
C ARG A 264 -23.30 -10.67 13.71
N ALA A 265 -24.35 -9.87 13.60
CA ALA A 265 -24.33 -8.60 12.92
C ALA A 265 -23.35 -7.61 13.62
N GLY A 266 -22.83 -6.66 12.90
CA GLY A 266 -21.93 -5.66 13.43
C GLY A 266 -21.13 -4.97 12.34
N GLN A 267 -20.04 -4.29 12.73
CA GLN A 267 -19.16 -3.56 11.82
C GLN A 267 -18.52 -4.50 10.80
N LEU A 268 -18.59 -4.14 9.53
CA LEU A 268 -17.85 -4.75 8.43
C LEU A 268 -17.04 -3.70 7.70
N GLY A 269 -15.81 -4.03 7.41
CA GLY A 269 -14.86 -3.13 6.75
C GLY A 269 -14.26 -2.09 7.71
N PHE A 270 -13.40 -1.24 7.17
CA PHE A 270 -12.52 -0.35 7.93
C PHE A 270 -11.65 -1.12 8.92
N HIS A 271 -11.14 -2.26 8.46
CA HIS A 271 -10.26 -3.15 9.22
C HIS A 271 -8.83 -3.00 8.73
N HIS A 272 -7.87 -2.99 9.66
CA HIS A 272 -6.45 -3.10 9.32
C HIS A 272 -6.16 -4.50 8.79
N ARG A 273 -5.51 -4.58 7.61
CA ARG A 273 -5.12 -5.84 6.98
C ARG A 273 -3.74 -5.73 6.37
N THR A 274 -3.03 -6.83 6.37
CA THR A 274 -1.78 -7.04 5.64
C THR A 274 -2.05 -8.09 4.57
N GLU A 275 -1.90 -7.72 3.32
CA GLU A 275 -1.93 -8.63 2.17
C GLU A 275 -0.48 -8.95 1.80
N ILE A 276 -0.11 -10.22 1.91
CA ILE A 276 1.25 -10.68 1.71
C ILE A 276 1.53 -11.11 0.27
N ASN A 277 2.81 -11.03 -0.13
CA ASN A 277 3.31 -11.59 -1.39
C ASN A 277 2.58 -11.06 -2.64
N LYS A 278 2.35 -9.75 -2.70
CA LYS A 278 1.92 -9.09 -3.93
C LYS A 278 3.11 -8.89 -4.84
N ARG A 279 3.04 -9.38 -6.07
CA ARG A 279 4.10 -9.20 -7.04
C ARG A 279 4.02 -7.82 -7.68
N ILE A 280 5.14 -7.13 -7.71
CA ILE A 280 5.32 -5.90 -8.48
C ILE A 280 5.55 -6.32 -9.93
N TYR A 281 4.82 -5.70 -10.85
CA TYR A 281 4.95 -5.92 -12.28
C TYR A 281 5.79 -4.84 -12.94
N ARG A 282 5.72 -3.64 -12.41
CA ARG A 282 6.49 -2.50 -12.91
C ARG A 282 6.63 -1.44 -11.81
N VAL A 283 7.81 -0.89 -11.69
CA VAL A 283 8.10 0.36 -11.01
C VAL A 283 8.22 1.43 -12.10
N GLY A 284 7.25 2.32 -12.19
CA GLY A 284 7.19 3.34 -13.23
C GLY A 284 7.62 4.70 -12.71
N GLN A 285 8.32 5.44 -13.54
CA GLN A 285 8.74 6.80 -13.24
C GLN A 285 7.61 7.79 -13.50
N ALA A 286 7.69 8.95 -12.86
CA ALA A 286 6.81 10.07 -13.09
C ALA A 286 6.77 10.48 -14.57
N ALA A 287 5.63 10.98 -15.02
CA ALA A 287 5.54 11.60 -16.33
C ALA A 287 6.34 12.93 -16.33
N SER A 288 7.30 13.06 -17.22
CA SER A 288 8.11 14.25 -17.43
C SER A 288 8.33 14.48 -18.92
N GLU A 289 8.96 15.57 -19.30
CA GLU A 289 9.33 15.83 -20.70
C GLU A 289 10.24 14.72 -21.26
N ASP A 290 11.11 14.17 -20.42
CA ASP A 290 12.02 13.07 -20.78
C ASP A 290 11.33 11.70 -20.77
N VAL A 291 10.27 11.53 -19.97
CA VAL A 291 9.53 10.26 -19.80
C VAL A 291 8.11 10.40 -20.33
N LYS A 292 7.97 10.48 -21.67
CA LYS A 292 6.65 10.63 -22.33
C LYS A 292 5.82 9.35 -22.34
N ALA A 293 6.43 8.19 -22.14
CA ALA A 293 5.83 6.88 -22.42
C ALA A 293 6.02 5.89 -21.26
N ASN A 294 5.55 6.24 -20.05
CA ASN A 294 5.72 5.38 -18.88
C ASN A 294 4.82 4.14 -18.85
N ALA A 295 3.87 4.01 -19.78
CA ALA A 295 3.00 2.84 -19.96
C ALA A 295 3.23 2.08 -21.28
N SER A 296 4.22 2.46 -22.08
CA SER A 296 4.64 1.67 -23.26
C SER A 296 5.37 0.40 -22.84
N THR A 297 5.39 -0.58 -23.73
CA THR A 297 6.09 -1.85 -23.57
C THR A 297 6.92 -2.14 -24.82
N ASN A 298 7.77 -3.17 -24.75
CA ASN A 298 8.56 -3.59 -25.92
C ASN A 298 7.69 -4.06 -27.10
N TYR A 299 6.45 -4.47 -26.85
CA TYR A 299 5.48 -4.91 -27.85
C TYR A 299 4.49 -3.82 -28.28
N ASP A 300 4.24 -2.85 -27.38
CA ASP A 300 3.35 -1.72 -27.62
C ASP A 300 4.16 -0.42 -27.44
N LEU A 301 4.66 0.07 -28.57
CA LEU A 301 5.49 1.28 -28.65
C LEU A 301 4.70 2.58 -28.60
N THR A 302 3.38 2.50 -28.45
CA THR A 302 2.53 3.70 -28.38
C THR A 302 2.95 4.57 -27.18
N GLU A 303 3.20 5.84 -27.45
CA GLU A 303 3.48 6.83 -26.40
C GLU A 303 2.21 7.08 -25.58
N LYS A 304 2.17 6.51 -24.39
CA LYS A 304 1.07 6.65 -23.45
C LYS A 304 1.52 6.63 -22.01
N HIS A 305 0.78 7.33 -21.16
CA HIS A 305 0.98 7.33 -19.73
C HIS A 305 0.10 6.28 -19.05
N ILE A 306 0.50 5.90 -17.82
CA ILE A 306 -0.25 4.93 -17.01
C ILE A 306 -1.65 5.45 -16.62
N THR A 307 -1.87 6.75 -16.67
CA THR A 307 -3.16 7.37 -16.42
C THR A 307 -4.14 7.02 -17.53
N PRO A 308 -5.29 6.39 -17.23
CA PRO A 308 -6.32 6.13 -18.22
C PRO A 308 -6.87 7.42 -18.80
N MET A 309 -7.45 7.36 -19.99
CA MET A 309 -8.17 8.49 -20.57
C MET A 309 -9.25 9.03 -19.61
N GLY A 310 -9.19 10.32 -19.30
CA GLY A 310 -10.05 10.97 -18.32
C GLY A 310 -9.64 10.75 -16.86
N GLY A 311 -8.47 10.15 -16.60
CA GLY A 311 -7.94 9.88 -15.27
C GLY A 311 -8.55 8.65 -14.58
N PHE A 312 -7.95 8.23 -13.48
CA PHE A 312 -8.54 7.21 -12.61
C PHE A 312 -9.78 7.76 -11.91
N VAL A 313 -10.90 7.06 -12.02
CA VAL A 313 -12.19 7.48 -11.43
C VAL A 313 -12.05 7.74 -9.93
N ARG A 314 -12.37 8.94 -9.48
CA ARG A 314 -12.24 9.43 -8.10
C ARG A 314 -10.81 9.55 -7.57
N TYR A 315 -9.82 9.50 -8.44
CA TYR A 315 -8.43 9.78 -8.09
C TYR A 315 -7.87 10.94 -8.89
N GLY A 316 -7.99 10.88 -10.21
CA GLY A 316 -7.41 11.83 -11.16
C GLY A 316 -6.22 11.23 -11.89
N GLU A 317 -5.27 12.05 -12.21
CA GLU A 317 -4.04 11.69 -12.90
C GLU A 317 -2.97 11.20 -11.94
N VAL A 318 -2.08 10.34 -12.41
CA VAL A 318 -0.89 9.87 -11.71
C VAL A 318 0.30 10.62 -12.29
N ASN A 319 0.81 11.56 -11.52
CA ASN A 319 1.89 12.46 -11.97
C ASN A 319 3.25 12.10 -11.36
N ASN A 320 3.25 11.31 -10.29
CA ASN A 320 4.46 10.88 -9.60
C ASN A 320 4.86 9.45 -9.99
N ASP A 321 5.99 9.00 -9.48
CA ASP A 321 6.41 7.60 -9.58
C ASP A 321 5.30 6.68 -9.08
N PHE A 322 5.22 5.49 -9.65
CA PHE A 322 4.16 4.56 -9.31
C PHE A 322 4.65 3.11 -9.33
N ILE A 323 3.92 2.27 -8.62
CA ILE A 323 4.10 0.81 -8.65
C ILE A 323 2.84 0.16 -9.21
N VAL A 324 3.02 -0.79 -10.11
CA VAL A 324 1.97 -1.65 -10.63
C VAL A 324 2.06 -3.00 -9.94
N ILE A 325 1.04 -3.36 -9.16
CA ILE A 325 1.00 -4.65 -8.46
C ILE A 325 -0.05 -5.58 -9.04
N LYS A 326 0.25 -6.88 -9.07
CA LYS A 326 -0.68 -7.92 -9.51
C LYS A 326 -1.93 -7.97 -8.65
N GLY A 327 -3.09 -7.95 -9.29
CA GLY A 327 -4.40 -8.09 -8.65
C GLY A 327 -4.86 -6.84 -7.92
N CYS A 328 -5.78 -7.01 -6.98
CA CYS A 328 -6.31 -5.94 -6.16
C CYS A 328 -5.53 -5.79 -4.86
N CYS A 329 -5.59 -4.62 -4.23
CA CYS A 329 -5.09 -4.39 -2.88
C CYS A 329 -6.15 -3.74 -1.98
N VAL A 330 -5.91 -3.79 -0.67
CA VAL A 330 -6.79 -3.19 0.35
C VAL A 330 -7.03 -1.71 0.12
N GLY A 331 -8.11 -1.19 0.67
CA GLY A 331 -8.37 0.25 0.78
C GLY A 331 -9.20 0.85 -0.34
N LEU A 332 -9.56 2.10 -0.11
CA LEU A 332 -10.20 2.99 -1.07
C LEU A 332 -9.15 3.69 -1.92
N ARG A 333 -9.54 4.21 -3.09
CA ARG A 333 -8.76 5.17 -3.86
C ARG A 333 -8.44 6.38 -2.98
N LYS A 334 -7.28 7.00 -3.19
CA LYS A 334 -6.68 8.09 -2.39
C LYS A 334 -6.16 7.66 -1.00
N ARG A 335 -6.50 6.47 -0.51
CA ARG A 335 -6.04 6.02 0.80
C ARG A 335 -4.58 5.62 0.75
N GLN A 336 -3.84 6.09 1.76
CA GLN A 336 -2.47 5.69 2.01
C GLN A 336 -2.37 4.18 2.23
N LEU A 337 -1.39 3.59 1.61
CA LEU A 337 -0.95 2.21 1.78
C LEU A 337 0.51 2.20 2.22
N LEU A 338 0.86 1.21 3.01
CA LEU A 338 2.25 0.94 3.35
C LEU A 338 2.70 -0.28 2.56
N LEU A 339 3.80 -0.16 1.90
CA LEU A 339 4.46 -1.22 1.13
C LEU A 339 5.67 -1.67 1.94
N ARG A 340 5.85 -2.97 2.12
CA ARG A 340 6.96 -3.55 2.86
C ARG A 340 7.53 -4.69 2.03
N HIS A 341 8.84 -4.88 2.04
CA HIS A 341 9.43 -6.10 1.46
C HIS A 341 8.79 -7.34 2.08
N SER A 342 8.53 -8.34 1.26
CA SER A 342 7.86 -9.55 1.71
C SER A 342 8.70 -10.31 2.72
N MET A 343 8.09 -10.70 3.85
CA MET A 343 8.76 -11.45 4.92
C MET A 343 8.71 -12.96 4.69
N HIS A 344 7.73 -13.45 3.96
CA HIS A 344 7.45 -14.86 3.76
C HIS A 344 7.36 -15.17 2.27
N THR A 345 8.49 -15.21 1.61
CA THR A 345 8.57 -15.56 0.20
C THR A 345 8.36 -17.06 0.01
N ARG A 346 7.27 -17.43 -0.66
CA ARG A 346 7.09 -18.80 -1.16
C ARG A 346 7.82 -18.92 -2.49
N THR A 347 8.99 -19.52 -2.42
CA THR A 347 10.09 -19.33 -3.35
C THR A 347 9.94 -19.96 -4.73
N LYS A 348 9.24 -21.09 -4.89
CA LYS A 348 9.43 -21.85 -6.14
C LYS A 348 8.81 -21.29 -7.42
N ASN A 349 7.70 -20.57 -7.36
CA ASN A 349 7.00 -20.22 -8.62
C ASN A 349 6.73 -18.73 -8.83
N LYS A 350 6.95 -17.88 -7.83
CA LYS A 350 6.63 -16.44 -7.94
C LYS A 350 7.83 -15.55 -8.23
N LEU A 351 9.02 -15.96 -7.81
CA LEU A 351 10.25 -15.21 -8.03
C LEU A 351 10.96 -15.60 -9.33
N THR A 352 10.81 -16.86 -9.76
CA THR A 352 11.49 -17.41 -10.92
C THR A 352 10.75 -17.22 -12.24
N GLU A 353 9.43 -16.95 -12.20
CA GLU A 353 8.65 -16.69 -13.41
C GLU A 353 8.95 -15.28 -13.91
N PRO A 354 9.53 -15.07 -15.10
CA PRO A 354 9.70 -13.76 -15.66
C PRO A 354 8.35 -13.12 -15.97
N VAL A 355 8.28 -11.79 -15.96
CA VAL A 355 7.06 -11.05 -16.25
C VAL A 355 7.31 -10.13 -17.45
N ASN A 356 6.97 -10.60 -18.63
CA ASN A 356 7.03 -9.80 -19.84
C ASN A 356 5.66 -9.18 -20.08
N LEU A 357 5.55 -7.87 -19.88
CA LEU A 357 4.32 -7.13 -20.15
C LEU A 357 4.23 -6.81 -21.63
N ASN A 358 3.21 -7.34 -22.31
CA ASN A 358 2.98 -7.10 -23.72
C ASN A 358 2.16 -5.83 -23.96
N PHE A 359 1.17 -5.57 -23.07
CA PHE A 359 0.25 -4.45 -23.23
C PHE A 359 -0.28 -3.98 -21.88
N ILE A 360 -0.37 -2.66 -21.71
CA ILE A 360 -1.00 -2.01 -20.56
C ILE A 360 -2.23 -1.24 -21.06
N ASP A 361 -3.39 -1.54 -20.51
CA ASP A 361 -4.64 -0.87 -20.89
C ASP A 361 -4.76 0.50 -20.23
N THR A 362 -4.86 1.53 -21.08
CA THR A 362 -5.05 2.94 -20.68
C THR A 362 -6.37 3.51 -21.16
N SER A 363 -7.32 2.65 -21.55
CA SER A 363 -8.68 3.07 -21.90
C SER A 363 -9.42 3.71 -20.72
N SER A 364 -10.41 4.55 -21.01
CA SER A 364 -11.25 5.18 -19.99
C SER A 364 -11.86 4.14 -19.04
N LYS A 365 -11.77 4.41 -17.73
CA LYS A 365 -12.35 3.57 -16.68
C LYS A 365 -13.71 4.08 -16.19
N LEU A 366 -14.22 5.14 -16.81
CA LEU A 366 -15.60 5.60 -16.63
C LEU A 366 -16.46 4.99 -17.75
N GLY A 367 -17.14 3.91 -17.44
CA GLY A 367 -17.83 3.06 -18.43
C GLY A 367 -16.87 2.10 -19.15
N HIS A 368 -17.17 1.78 -20.39
CA HIS A 368 -16.38 0.91 -21.25
C HIS A 368 -15.59 1.74 -22.28
N GLY A 369 -14.35 2.07 -21.94
CA GLY A 369 -13.45 2.82 -22.82
C GLY A 369 -13.06 2.00 -24.06
N ARG A 370 -12.99 2.67 -25.22
CA ARG A 370 -12.64 2.07 -26.52
C ARG A 370 -11.21 2.41 -26.95
N PHE A 371 -10.74 3.62 -26.63
CA PHE A 371 -9.48 4.17 -27.11
C PHE A 371 -8.41 4.16 -26.03
N GLN A 372 -7.15 3.94 -26.43
CA GLN A 372 -6.00 3.95 -25.53
C GLN A 372 -5.43 5.36 -25.33
N THR A 373 -5.48 6.20 -26.39
CA THR A 373 -4.93 7.56 -26.36
C THR A 373 -5.91 8.57 -26.95
N SER A 374 -5.73 9.84 -26.59
CA SER A 374 -6.52 10.93 -27.17
C SER A 374 -6.24 11.11 -28.67
N ALA A 375 -5.02 10.82 -29.11
CA ALA A 375 -4.64 10.89 -30.52
C ALA A 375 -5.39 9.83 -31.35
N GLU A 376 -5.46 8.58 -30.86
CA GLU A 376 -6.23 7.49 -31.45
C GLU A 376 -7.71 7.88 -31.60
N LYS A 377 -8.31 8.44 -30.54
CA LYS A 377 -9.70 8.91 -30.55
C LYS A 377 -9.92 10.01 -31.59
N LYS A 378 -9.02 11.00 -31.66
CA LYS A 378 -9.11 12.08 -32.66
C LYS A 378 -9.01 11.54 -34.08
N LYS A 379 -8.04 10.65 -34.35
CA LYS A 379 -7.84 10.03 -35.68
C LYS A 379 -9.10 9.29 -36.14
N TYR A 380 -9.69 8.50 -35.24
CA TYR A 380 -10.93 7.75 -35.54
C TYR A 380 -12.08 8.67 -35.95
N TYR A 381 -12.34 9.74 -35.20
CA TYR A 381 -13.45 10.64 -35.50
C TYR A 381 -13.20 11.55 -36.71
N ILE A 382 -11.96 11.89 -37.03
CA ILE A 382 -11.63 12.63 -38.25
C ILE A 382 -11.84 11.77 -39.48
N SER A 383 -11.39 10.48 -39.43
CA SER A 383 -11.60 9.57 -40.57
C SER A 383 -13.07 9.27 -40.80
N SER A 384 -13.88 9.11 -39.78
CA SER A 384 -15.32 8.87 -39.89
C SER A 384 -16.08 10.10 -40.44
N LYS A 385 -15.65 11.32 -40.12
CA LYS A 385 -16.22 12.54 -40.73
C LYS A 385 -15.92 12.65 -42.20
N LYS A 386 -14.69 12.36 -42.65
CA LYS A 386 -14.34 12.33 -44.08
C LYS A 386 -15.19 11.34 -44.85
N TYR A 387 -15.38 10.13 -44.31
CA TYR A 387 -16.23 9.11 -44.93
C TYR A 387 -17.69 9.56 -45.11
N ASN A 388 -18.23 10.28 -44.11
CA ASN A 388 -19.60 10.79 -44.16
C ASN A 388 -19.77 12.05 -45.04
N THR A 389 -18.69 12.73 -45.40
CA THR A 389 -18.71 13.89 -46.31
C THR A 389 -18.47 13.51 -47.79
N GLU A 390 -17.94 12.29 -48.02
CA GLU A 390 -17.70 11.76 -49.38
C GLU A 390 -18.83 10.82 -49.90
N ASN A 391 -19.78 10.46 -49.03
CA ASN A 391 -21.04 9.76 -49.34
C ASN A 391 -22.25 10.65 -49.12
#